data_4e4a19db6145a7be97aabf15df708b6e
#
_entry.id   4e4a19db6145a7be97aabf15df708b6e
#
_cell.length_a   1.000
_cell.length_b   1.000
_cell.length_c   1.000
_cell.angle_alpha   90.00
_cell.angle_beta   90.00
_cell.angle_gamma   90.00
#
_symmetry.space_group_name_H-M   'P 1'
#
loop_
_entity.id
_entity.type
_entity.pdbx_description
1 polymer ?
#
loop_
_entity_poly.entity_id
_entity_poly.type
_entity_poly.pdbx_seq_one_letter_code
_entity_poly.pdbx_strand_id
1 'polypeptide(L)'
;MGEVYRARDTRLERTVAVKILPSHLSENPEAKQRFDREARAISSLNHPNICTLFDVGQQGGVDYLVMEFLEGETLADRLRRGPLTGEQLLKCGNEICEGLGKAHKTGVIHRDLKPGNIMLTKTGAKLMDFGLAKAVPTHETPASSLTMTLSGPSAGHPLTA
;
A
#
# COMPACT_ATOMS: atom_id res chain seq x y z
N MET A 1 -9.57 6.22 -0.22
CA MET A 1 -9.24 5.01 -0.99
C MET A 1 -9.72 5.23 -2.41
N GLY A 2 -8.89 4.94 -3.43
CA GLY A 2 -9.32 5.09 -4.82
C GLY A 2 -10.32 4.00 -5.23
N GLU A 3 -11.15 4.31 -6.23
CA GLU A 3 -12.09 3.36 -6.81
C GLU A 3 -11.34 2.36 -7.72
N VAL A 4 -11.78 1.09 -7.69
CA VAL A 4 -11.20 0.02 -8.51
C VAL A 4 -12.30 -0.58 -9.38
N TYR A 5 -12.04 -0.64 -10.68
CA TYR A 5 -12.97 -1.15 -11.67
C TYR A 5 -12.43 -2.41 -12.33
N ARG A 6 -13.30 -3.37 -12.58
CA ARG A 6 -13.01 -4.48 -13.49
C ARG A 6 -13.20 -3.98 -14.93
N ALA A 7 -12.18 -4.14 -15.75
CA ALA A 7 -12.18 -3.70 -17.14
C ALA A 7 -11.65 -4.79 -18.09
N ARG A 8 -11.87 -4.63 -19.38
CA ARG A 8 -11.29 -5.48 -20.41
C ARG A 8 -10.27 -4.69 -21.22
N ASP A 9 -9.05 -5.14 -21.24
CA ASP A 9 -8.02 -4.69 -22.18
C ASP A 9 -8.32 -5.33 -23.54
N THR A 10 -8.89 -4.52 -24.46
CA THR A 10 -9.32 -4.99 -25.78
C THR A 10 -8.18 -5.26 -26.75
N ARG A 11 -6.98 -4.71 -26.48
CA ARG A 11 -5.79 -4.93 -27.33
C ARG A 11 -5.14 -6.29 -27.04
N LEU A 12 -5.12 -6.69 -25.78
CA LEU A 12 -4.51 -7.94 -25.33
C LEU A 12 -5.56 -8.98 -24.89
N GLU A 13 -6.85 -8.66 -25.09
CA GLU A 13 -8.01 -9.53 -24.82
C GLU A 13 -8.02 -10.14 -23.40
N ARG A 14 -7.57 -9.39 -22.40
CA ARG A 14 -7.49 -9.84 -21.00
C ARG A 14 -8.36 -8.98 -20.07
N THR A 15 -8.80 -9.58 -18.97
CA THR A 15 -9.43 -8.84 -17.86
C THR A 15 -8.36 -8.19 -17.00
N VAL A 16 -8.57 -6.92 -16.64
CA VAL A 16 -7.67 -6.11 -15.80
C VAL A 16 -8.44 -5.42 -14.70
N ALA A 17 -7.75 -4.99 -13.66
CA ALA A 17 -8.26 -4.05 -12.67
C ALA A 17 -7.71 -2.64 -12.99
N VAL A 18 -8.59 -1.65 -13.04
CA VAL A 18 -8.22 -0.23 -13.22
C VAL A 18 -8.49 0.50 -11.91
N LYS A 19 -7.44 1.02 -11.29
CA LYS A 19 -7.53 1.78 -10.05
C LYS A 19 -7.38 3.26 -10.35
N ILE A 20 -8.41 4.04 -10.01
CA ILE A 20 -8.39 5.49 -10.13
C ILE A 20 -7.61 6.10 -8.97
N LEU A 21 -6.72 7.02 -9.29
CA LEU A 21 -5.91 7.73 -8.30
C LEU A 21 -6.56 9.07 -7.92
N PRO A 22 -6.29 9.58 -6.71
CA PRO A 22 -6.81 10.87 -6.29
C PRO A 22 -6.28 12.02 -7.17
N SER A 23 -7.14 13.00 -7.48
CA SER A 23 -6.86 14.12 -8.40
C SER A 23 -5.67 15.00 -7.98
N HIS A 24 -5.40 15.12 -6.69
CA HIS A 24 -4.27 15.91 -6.18
C HIS A 24 -2.88 15.41 -6.62
N LEU A 25 -2.78 14.19 -7.16
CA LEU A 25 -1.54 13.69 -7.76
C LEU A 25 -1.18 14.49 -9.03
N SER A 26 -2.19 14.78 -9.86
CA SER A 26 -2.01 15.53 -11.12
C SER A 26 -1.67 17.00 -10.90
N GLU A 27 -2.01 17.54 -9.72
CA GLU A 27 -1.82 18.96 -9.38
C GLU A 27 -0.40 19.30 -8.91
N ASN A 28 0.39 18.28 -8.50
CA ASN A 28 1.74 18.47 -7.98
C ASN A 28 2.78 17.75 -8.85
N PRO A 29 3.57 18.49 -9.66
CA PRO A 29 4.56 17.90 -10.57
C PRO A 29 5.62 17.02 -9.88
N GLU A 30 6.06 17.41 -8.67
CA GLU A 30 7.06 16.63 -7.92
C GLU A 30 6.46 15.32 -7.40
N ALA A 31 5.21 15.34 -6.94
CA ALA A 31 4.48 14.16 -6.52
C ALA A 31 4.27 13.22 -7.71
N LYS A 32 3.93 13.77 -8.88
CA LYS A 32 3.77 13.02 -10.13
C LYS A 32 5.07 12.34 -10.55
N GLN A 33 6.19 13.06 -10.57
CA GLN A 33 7.49 12.50 -10.94
C GLN A 33 7.92 11.38 -9.97
N ARG A 34 7.67 11.54 -8.68
CA ARG A 34 7.94 10.51 -7.67
C ARG A 34 7.07 9.28 -7.89
N PHE A 35 5.78 9.48 -8.11
CA PHE A 35 4.84 8.43 -8.43
C PHE A 35 5.28 7.62 -9.67
N ASP A 36 5.61 8.30 -10.77
CA ASP A 36 6.03 7.65 -12.02
C ASP A 36 7.30 6.80 -11.83
N ARG A 37 8.24 7.29 -11.03
CA ARG A 37 9.46 6.54 -10.69
C ARG A 37 9.14 5.29 -9.85
N GLU A 38 8.29 5.41 -8.85
CA GLU A 38 7.88 4.29 -7.99
C GLU A 38 7.06 3.27 -8.78
N ALA A 39 6.15 3.73 -9.63
CA ALA A 39 5.34 2.87 -10.49
C ALA A 39 6.22 2.05 -11.46
N ARG A 40 7.26 2.65 -12.06
CA ARG A 40 8.25 1.92 -12.88
C ARG A 40 8.99 0.84 -12.09
N ALA A 41 9.38 1.13 -10.85
CA ALA A 41 10.04 0.14 -10.00
C ALA A 41 9.09 -1.03 -9.67
N ILE A 42 7.82 -0.74 -9.37
CA ILE A 42 6.80 -1.76 -9.08
C ILE A 42 6.45 -2.57 -10.32
N SER A 43 6.34 -1.96 -11.51
CA SER A 43 6.02 -2.66 -12.76
C SER A 43 7.10 -3.67 -13.17
N SER A 44 8.33 -3.50 -12.69
CA SER A 44 9.42 -4.47 -12.90
C SER A 44 9.33 -5.71 -12.01
N LEU A 45 8.44 -5.70 -10.99
CA LEU A 45 8.25 -6.83 -10.10
C LEU A 45 7.43 -7.91 -10.80
N ASN A 46 8.05 -9.05 -11.04
CA ASN A 46 7.39 -10.26 -11.53
C ASN A 46 7.56 -11.37 -10.47
N HIS A 47 6.46 -11.71 -9.79
CA HIS A 47 6.46 -12.73 -8.74
C HIS A 47 5.03 -13.26 -8.51
N PRO A 48 4.84 -14.59 -8.28
CA PRO A 48 3.50 -15.17 -8.08
C PRO A 48 2.73 -14.54 -6.91
N ASN A 49 3.41 -14.06 -5.88
CA ASN A 49 2.81 -13.45 -4.70
C ASN A 49 2.78 -11.91 -4.74
N ILE A 50 2.92 -11.31 -5.90
CA ILE A 50 2.78 -9.87 -6.12
C ILE A 50 1.76 -9.64 -7.24
N CYS A 51 0.79 -8.74 -7.01
CA CYS A 51 -0.12 -8.27 -8.04
C CYS A 51 0.65 -7.49 -9.10
N THR A 52 0.57 -7.93 -10.34
CA THR A 52 1.33 -7.31 -11.44
C THR A 52 0.74 -5.94 -11.80
N LEU A 53 1.58 -4.92 -11.85
CA LEU A 53 1.23 -3.62 -12.43
C LEU A 53 1.57 -3.66 -13.93
N PHE A 54 0.55 -3.54 -14.78
CA PHE A 54 0.70 -3.62 -16.23
C PHE A 54 1.00 -2.29 -16.87
N ASP A 55 0.33 -1.22 -16.38
CA ASP A 55 0.44 0.11 -17.00
C ASP A 55 0.04 1.21 -16.03
N VAL A 56 0.43 2.43 -16.35
CA VAL A 56 0.08 3.67 -15.68
C VAL A 56 -0.37 4.65 -16.74
N GLY A 57 -1.54 5.23 -16.58
CA GLY A 57 -2.09 6.16 -17.56
C GLY A 57 -2.73 7.39 -16.93
N GLN A 58 -3.02 8.35 -17.81
CA GLN A 58 -3.78 9.55 -17.46
C GLN A 58 -4.79 9.83 -18.56
N GLN A 59 -6.03 10.11 -18.19
CA GLN A 59 -7.07 10.50 -19.11
C GLN A 59 -7.96 11.58 -18.48
N GLY A 60 -8.18 12.68 -19.20
CA GLY A 60 -9.01 13.79 -18.70
C GLY A 60 -8.51 14.40 -17.37
N GLY A 61 -7.19 14.40 -17.12
CA GLY A 61 -6.61 14.86 -15.86
C GLY A 61 -6.69 13.86 -14.71
N VAL A 62 -7.22 12.66 -14.94
CA VAL A 62 -7.33 11.60 -13.95
C VAL A 62 -6.24 10.55 -14.17
N ASP A 63 -5.37 10.36 -13.18
CA ASP A 63 -4.36 9.30 -13.19
C ASP A 63 -4.97 7.96 -12.79
N TYR A 64 -4.53 6.86 -13.43
CA TYR A 64 -4.99 5.51 -13.12
C TYR A 64 -3.88 4.48 -13.26
N LEU A 65 -4.06 3.36 -12.56
CA LEU A 65 -3.22 2.16 -12.66
C LEU A 65 -3.99 1.05 -13.35
N VAL A 66 -3.31 0.31 -14.24
CA VAL A 66 -3.82 -0.92 -14.83
C VAL A 66 -3.08 -2.10 -14.22
N MET A 67 -3.79 -2.99 -13.56
CA MET A 67 -3.22 -4.08 -12.78
C MET A 67 -3.83 -5.43 -13.14
N GLU A 68 -3.19 -6.49 -12.72
CA GLU A 68 -3.74 -7.84 -12.72
C GLU A 68 -5.10 -7.86 -12.00
N PHE A 69 -6.11 -8.43 -12.66
CA PHE A 69 -7.40 -8.68 -12.02
C PHE A 69 -7.30 -9.95 -11.18
N LEU A 70 -7.44 -9.82 -9.87
CA LEU A 70 -7.35 -10.93 -8.93
C LEU A 70 -8.75 -11.42 -8.55
N GLU A 71 -8.99 -12.72 -8.69
CA GLU A 71 -10.19 -13.38 -8.20
C GLU A 71 -9.92 -14.00 -6.83
N GLY A 72 -10.75 -13.60 -5.84
CA GLY A 72 -10.60 -14.06 -4.46
C GLY A 72 -11.20 -13.09 -3.46
N GLU A 73 -10.70 -13.13 -2.24
CA GLU A 73 -11.10 -12.23 -1.17
C GLU A 73 -9.85 -11.63 -0.50
N THR A 74 -10.00 -10.48 0.15
CA THR A 74 -8.90 -9.93 0.94
C THR A 74 -8.67 -10.76 2.22
N LEU A 75 -7.44 -10.79 2.70
CA LEU A 75 -7.14 -11.40 4.00
C LEU A 75 -7.96 -10.72 5.12
N ALA A 76 -8.25 -9.42 5.01
CA ALA A 76 -9.12 -8.71 5.95
C ALA A 76 -10.53 -9.30 5.97
N ASP A 77 -11.14 -9.53 4.81
CA ASP A 77 -12.47 -10.12 4.71
C ASP A 77 -12.49 -11.57 5.23
N ARG A 78 -11.46 -12.34 4.90
CA ARG A 78 -11.30 -13.69 5.42
C ARG A 78 -11.22 -13.72 6.95
N LEU A 79 -10.47 -12.80 7.56
CA LEU A 79 -10.30 -12.73 9.01
C LEU A 79 -11.56 -12.32 9.77
N ARG A 80 -12.51 -11.63 9.13
CA ARG A 80 -13.84 -11.33 9.73
C ARG A 80 -14.65 -12.59 10.05
N ARG A 81 -14.37 -13.70 9.37
CA ARG A 81 -15.02 -15.00 9.59
C ARG A 81 -14.32 -15.86 10.63
N GLY A 82 -13.27 -15.34 11.25
CA GLY A 82 -12.50 -16.01 12.30
C GLY A 82 -11.03 -16.21 11.93
N PRO A 83 -10.22 -16.74 12.87
CA PRO A 83 -8.79 -16.91 12.68
C PRO A 83 -8.49 -17.94 11.56
N LEU A 84 -7.29 -17.82 11.00
CA LEU A 84 -6.74 -18.86 10.12
C LEU A 84 -6.33 -20.10 10.93
N THR A 85 -6.41 -21.27 10.34
CA THR A 85 -5.75 -22.47 10.91
C THR A 85 -4.24 -22.29 10.90
N GLY A 86 -3.51 -23.06 11.71
CA GLY A 86 -2.03 -23.00 11.73
C GLY A 86 -1.40 -23.24 10.35
N GLU A 87 -1.93 -24.19 9.58
CA GLU A 87 -1.49 -24.48 8.22
C GLU A 87 -1.74 -23.29 7.26
N GLN A 88 -2.95 -22.74 7.29
CA GLN A 88 -3.30 -21.56 6.49
C GLN A 88 -2.43 -20.35 6.83
N LEU A 89 -2.15 -20.15 8.13
CA LEU A 89 -1.30 -19.06 8.60
C LEU A 89 0.13 -19.21 8.08
N LEU A 90 0.73 -20.39 8.22
CA LEU A 90 2.08 -20.66 7.75
C LEU A 90 2.20 -20.51 6.23
N LYS A 91 1.25 -21.05 5.48
CA LYS A 91 1.22 -20.93 4.02
C LYS A 91 1.13 -19.47 3.59
N CYS A 92 0.13 -18.73 4.09
CA CYS A 92 -0.07 -17.32 3.76
C CYS A 92 1.13 -16.47 4.19
N GLY A 93 1.69 -16.71 5.38
CA GLY A 93 2.87 -16.01 5.88
C GLY A 93 4.10 -16.21 4.99
N ASN A 94 4.38 -17.45 4.57
CA ASN A 94 5.48 -17.73 3.65
C ASN A 94 5.30 -17.02 2.31
N GLU A 95 4.12 -17.09 1.70
CA GLU A 95 3.82 -16.44 0.43
C GLU A 95 3.98 -14.92 0.51
N ILE A 96 3.55 -14.29 1.62
CA ILE A 96 3.78 -12.85 1.89
C ILE A 96 5.27 -12.54 1.99
N CYS A 97 6.02 -13.35 2.76
CA CYS A 97 7.47 -13.15 2.94
C CYS A 97 8.24 -13.30 1.62
N GLU A 98 7.87 -14.25 0.77
CA GLU A 98 8.46 -14.42 -0.56
C GLU A 98 8.23 -13.21 -1.46
N GLY A 99 6.98 -12.71 -1.51
CA GLY A 99 6.64 -11.50 -2.25
C GLY A 99 7.40 -10.26 -1.74
N LEU A 100 7.42 -10.04 -0.43
CA LEU A 100 8.19 -8.95 0.18
C LEU A 100 9.69 -9.09 -0.06
N GLY A 101 10.23 -10.31 0.07
CA GLY A 101 11.64 -10.58 -0.20
C GLY A 101 12.03 -10.26 -1.63
N LYS A 102 11.17 -10.58 -2.61
CA LYS A 102 11.38 -10.19 -4.01
C LYS A 102 11.39 -8.67 -4.18
N ALA A 103 10.42 -7.97 -3.61
CA ALA A 103 10.34 -6.51 -3.69
C ALA A 103 11.56 -5.83 -3.04
N HIS A 104 11.96 -6.27 -1.85
CA HIS A 104 13.11 -5.71 -1.13
C HIS A 104 14.43 -5.89 -1.89
N LYS A 105 14.64 -7.04 -2.55
CA LYS A 105 15.83 -7.29 -3.39
C LYS A 105 15.95 -6.31 -4.57
N THR A 106 14.83 -5.72 -5.02
CA THR A 106 14.79 -4.71 -6.07
C THR A 106 14.69 -3.28 -5.53
N GLY A 107 14.83 -3.09 -4.20
CA GLY A 107 14.76 -1.79 -3.55
C GLY A 107 13.34 -1.23 -3.36
N VAL A 108 12.31 -2.05 -3.60
CA VAL A 108 10.91 -1.64 -3.45
C VAL A 108 10.40 -2.03 -2.06
N ILE A 109 9.87 -1.07 -1.31
CA ILE A 109 9.27 -1.27 0.01
C ILE A 109 7.75 -1.10 -0.11
N HIS A 110 6.98 -2.00 0.52
CA HIS A 110 5.52 -1.99 0.41
C HIS A 110 4.85 -0.76 1.07
N ARG A 111 5.36 -0.27 2.20
CA ARG A 111 4.95 0.92 2.97
C ARG A 111 3.52 0.94 3.52
N ASP A 112 2.62 0.07 3.06
CA ASP A 112 1.22 -0.01 3.53
C ASP A 112 0.75 -1.48 3.67
N LEU A 113 1.61 -2.34 4.21
CA LEU A 113 1.27 -3.75 4.41
C LEU A 113 0.18 -3.87 5.50
N LYS A 114 -0.96 -4.45 5.10
CA LYS A 114 -2.11 -4.71 5.97
C LYS A 114 -2.97 -5.81 5.35
N PRO A 115 -3.83 -6.48 6.12
CA PRO A 115 -4.67 -7.57 5.60
C PRO A 115 -5.55 -7.17 4.41
N GLY A 116 -6.00 -5.91 4.34
CA GLY A 116 -6.77 -5.39 3.20
C GLY A 116 -5.98 -5.25 1.89
N ASN A 117 -4.63 -5.29 1.96
CA ASN A 117 -3.74 -5.22 0.80
C ASN A 117 -3.12 -6.58 0.46
N ILE A 118 -3.73 -7.66 0.95
CA ILE A 118 -3.36 -9.05 0.64
C ILE A 118 -4.60 -9.74 0.09
N MET A 119 -4.52 -10.20 -1.16
CA MET A 119 -5.58 -10.98 -1.80
C MET A 119 -5.30 -12.47 -1.66
N LEU A 120 -6.25 -13.23 -1.15
CA LEU A 120 -6.23 -14.68 -1.14
C LEU A 120 -6.88 -15.19 -2.41
N THR A 121 -6.09 -15.74 -3.32
CA THR A 121 -6.52 -16.28 -4.61
C THR A 121 -6.45 -17.81 -4.59
N LYS A 122 -6.95 -18.44 -5.66
CA LYS A 122 -6.82 -19.89 -5.86
C LYS A 122 -5.35 -20.36 -5.97
N THR A 123 -4.46 -19.46 -6.40
CA THR A 123 -3.03 -19.75 -6.61
C THR A 123 -2.15 -19.34 -5.44
N GLY A 124 -2.71 -18.73 -4.40
CA GLY A 124 -2.00 -18.28 -3.19
C GLY A 124 -2.26 -16.82 -2.85
N ALA A 125 -1.58 -16.33 -1.82
CA ALA A 125 -1.66 -14.94 -1.41
C ALA A 125 -0.88 -14.04 -2.37
N LYS A 126 -1.46 -12.87 -2.71
CA LYS A 126 -0.82 -11.84 -3.51
C LYS A 126 -0.84 -10.51 -2.81
N LEU A 127 0.31 -9.84 -2.77
CA LEU A 127 0.47 -8.48 -2.28
C LEU A 127 -0.08 -7.48 -3.30
N MET A 128 -0.90 -6.54 -2.84
CA MET A 128 -1.47 -5.46 -3.65
C MET A 128 -1.05 -4.10 -3.09
N ASP A 129 -1.23 -3.05 -3.88
CA ASP A 129 -1.14 -1.66 -3.41
C ASP A 129 0.19 -1.32 -2.71
N PHE A 130 1.32 -1.68 -3.31
CA PHE A 130 2.61 -1.13 -2.92
C PHE A 130 2.51 0.39 -2.87
N GLY A 131 2.79 0.98 -1.72
CA GLY A 131 2.53 2.35 -1.24
C GLY A 131 2.55 3.54 -2.20
N LEU A 132 2.15 3.35 -3.47
CA LEU A 132 2.07 4.40 -4.48
C LEU A 132 1.20 5.59 -4.05
N ALA A 133 0.15 5.34 -3.27
CA ALA A 133 -0.71 6.41 -2.73
C ALA A 133 -0.03 7.25 -1.64
N LYS A 134 1.01 6.72 -0.97
CA LYS A 134 1.79 7.45 0.06
C LYS A 134 2.97 8.22 -0.52
N ALA A 135 3.27 8.06 -1.80
CA ALA A 135 4.22 8.91 -2.51
C ALA A 135 3.68 10.35 -2.69
N VAL A 136 2.38 10.53 -2.49
CA VAL A 136 1.72 11.84 -2.50
C VAL A 136 1.71 12.38 -1.07
N PRO A 137 2.32 13.52 -0.76
CA PRO A 137 2.20 14.15 0.54
C PRO A 137 0.73 14.53 0.74
N THR A 138 0.01 13.81 1.57
CA THR A 138 -1.16 14.38 2.21
C THR A 138 -0.63 15.48 3.13
N HIS A 139 -1.06 16.72 2.95
CA HIS A 139 -0.93 17.76 3.95
C HIS A 139 -1.77 17.37 5.17
N GLU A 140 -1.28 16.38 5.92
CA GLU A 140 -1.69 16.26 7.30
C GLU A 140 -0.99 17.41 8.03
N THR A 141 -1.77 18.43 8.37
CA THR A 141 -1.38 19.43 9.36
C THR A 141 -0.81 18.67 10.56
N PRO A 142 0.43 18.94 10.98
CA PRO A 142 0.96 18.25 12.15
C PRO A 142 0.05 18.61 13.33
N ALA A 143 -0.68 17.61 13.84
CA ALA A 143 -1.36 17.76 15.10
C ALA A 143 -0.30 18.18 16.10
N SER A 144 -0.47 19.40 16.62
CA SER A 144 0.35 20.04 17.63
C SER A 144 0.77 19.02 18.68
N SER A 145 2.06 18.71 18.73
CA SER A 145 2.65 17.96 19.82
C SER A 145 2.55 18.85 21.06
N LEU A 146 1.55 18.62 21.88
CA LEU A 146 1.48 19.14 23.24
C LEU A 146 2.63 18.51 24.04
N THR A 147 3.77 19.22 24.04
CA THR A 147 4.84 18.96 24.99
C THR A 147 4.32 19.40 26.36
N MET A 148 3.83 18.46 27.16
CA MET A 148 3.58 18.71 28.58
C MET A 148 4.91 18.80 29.29
N THR A 149 5.35 20.04 29.54
CA THR A 149 6.45 20.31 30.45
C THR A 149 5.91 20.11 31.89
N LEU A 150 6.26 19.01 32.52
CA LEU A 150 6.05 18.80 33.97
C LEU A 150 7.04 19.69 34.70
N SER A 151 6.60 20.86 35.12
CA SER A 151 7.29 21.67 36.12
C SER A 151 7.06 21.05 37.49
N GLY A 152 8.07 20.36 38.01
CA GLY A 152 8.09 19.90 39.40
C GLY A 152 8.31 21.06 40.36
N PRO A 153 7.72 21.04 41.56
CA PRO A 153 7.92 22.09 42.53
C PRO A 153 9.32 22.00 43.16
N SER A 154 10.05 23.09 43.09
CA SER A 154 11.32 23.25 43.82
C SER A 154 11.01 23.45 45.31
N ALA A 155 11.37 22.46 46.12
CA ALA A 155 11.40 22.60 47.56
C ALA A 155 12.66 23.38 48.00
N GLY A 156 12.49 24.67 48.29
CA GLY A 156 13.49 25.46 48.99
C GLY A 156 13.31 25.24 50.49
N HIS A 157 14.38 24.79 51.16
CA HIS A 157 14.48 24.79 52.58
C HIS A 157 15.61 25.74 52.97
N PRO A 158 15.41 26.74 53.85
CA PRO A 158 16.49 27.34 54.60
C PRO A 158 16.47 26.80 56.04
N LEU A 159 17.55 26.18 56.43
CA LEU A 159 17.89 25.98 57.81
C LEU A 159 18.61 27.25 58.32
N THR A 160 18.10 27.82 59.43
CA THR A 160 18.90 28.72 60.30
C THR A 160 18.63 28.42 61.75
N ALA A 161 19.76 28.18 62.47
CA ALA A 161 20.07 28.31 63.87
C ALA A 161 19.22 27.57 64.91
#